data_021bb103850475a4832062be611bf2cd
#
_entry.id   021bb103850475a4832062be611bf2cd
#
_cell.length_a   1.000
_cell.length_b   1.000
_cell.length_c   1.000
_cell.angle_alpha   90.00
_cell.angle_beta   90.00
_cell.angle_gamma   90.00
#
_symmetry.space_group_name_H-M   'P 1'
#
loop_
_entity.id
_entity.type
_entity.pdbx_description
1 polymer ?
#
loop_
_entity_poly.entity_id
_entity_poly.type
_entity_poly.pdbx_seq_one_letter_code
_entity_poly.pdbx_strand_id
1 'polypeptide(L)'
;LSSIALVSRVTLETSTGEDGVRYVIEGGKEKSLESVSLPRGTRIVVENLFYNLPARRKFLKNDSYEKNLAIDWAKKYALIYPEISFVVSADEENIFVTPGNGDVKDVAIVIFEEPLRPVYLNFSNPPISFNGLLDGGRLYPDRKREVFAINGRVVRPYILQKVVEDAISKIIGDKGFPLIIMNLKLPLNFIDVNIHPAKLEIKILEEGRVYSEVYNGIYEAIRGKDISYKTSDREKPVMEIREAPATIEREEIGSYEQKILIPEEVKDEEGIFPLEPVGQYMNTFIICTSSNGIYLVDQHVAHERVLFDSFGEIKGIPQFLLEPRYIEVSSANYELIELIVNNLNQIGFECDISGPGGIVVRAIPSFLKDVDI
;
A
#
# COMPACT_ATOMS: atom_id res chain seq x y z
N LEU A 1 -15.46 -11.44 7.06
CA LEU A 1 -16.78 -10.90 7.43
C LEU A 1 -16.97 -10.81 8.94
N SER A 2 -16.57 -11.83 9.73
CA SER A 2 -16.66 -11.83 11.20
C SER A 2 -15.97 -10.63 11.86
N SER A 3 -14.76 -10.25 11.40
CA SER A 3 -14.07 -9.07 11.91
C SER A 3 -14.82 -7.75 11.65
N ILE A 4 -15.54 -7.67 10.53
CA ILE A 4 -16.38 -6.52 10.19
C ILE A 4 -17.60 -6.48 11.12
N ALA A 5 -18.24 -7.62 11.34
CA ALA A 5 -19.42 -7.75 12.18
C ALA A 5 -19.16 -7.37 13.65
N LEU A 6 -17.91 -7.53 14.15
CA LEU A 6 -17.51 -7.10 15.49
C LEU A 6 -17.57 -5.57 15.68
N VAL A 7 -17.44 -4.81 14.60
CA VAL A 7 -17.28 -3.35 14.65
C VAL A 7 -18.32 -2.58 13.85
N SER A 8 -19.38 -3.27 13.40
CA SER A 8 -20.45 -2.70 12.59
C SER A 8 -21.76 -3.44 12.83
N ARG A 9 -22.82 -2.98 12.17
CA ARG A 9 -24.04 -3.75 11.99
C ARG A 9 -23.98 -4.41 10.61
N VAL A 10 -24.11 -5.73 10.58
CA VAL A 10 -24.09 -6.53 9.35
C VAL A 10 -25.42 -7.25 9.19
N THR A 11 -26.05 -7.07 8.05
CA THR A 11 -27.19 -7.86 7.61
C THR A 11 -26.72 -8.76 6.46
N LEU A 12 -26.79 -10.07 6.66
CA LEU A 12 -26.48 -11.08 5.67
C LEU A 12 -27.78 -11.76 5.25
N GLU A 13 -28.08 -11.71 3.97
CA GLU A 13 -29.19 -12.42 3.33
C GLU A 13 -28.62 -13.40 2.31
N THR A 14 -28.97 -14.67 2.40
CA THR A 14 -28.46 -15.67 1.44
C THR A 14 -29.53 -16.73 1.15
N SER A 15 -29.58 -17.20 -0.09
CA SER A 15 -30.50 -18.22 -0.51
C SER A 15 -29.91 -19.11 -1.61
N THR A 16 -30.25 -20.38 -1.60
CA THR A 16 -29.96 -21.35 -2.67
C THR A 16 -31.01 -21.34 -3.76
N GLY A 17 -32.13 -20.61 -3.57
CA GLY A 17 -33.24 -20.48 -4.50
C GLY A 17 -34.56 -21.06 -3.98
N GLU A 18 -34.53 -21.91 -2.95
CA GLU A 18 -35.71 -22.48 -2.29
C GLU A 18 -35.96 -21.82 -0.95
N ASP A 19 -34.99 -21.95 -0.06
CA ASP A 19 -35.03 -21.36 1.26
C ASP A 19 -33.91 -20.31 1.40
N GLY A 20 -34.24 -19.18 2.03
CA GLY A 20 -33.30 -18.13 2.35
C GLY A 20 -33.26 -17.85 3.83
N VAL A 21 -32.14 -17.27 4.25
CA VAL A 21 -31.91 -16.87 5.64
C VAL A 21 -31.46 -15.40 5.65
N ARG A 22 -32.06 -14.64 6.57
CA ARG A 22 -31.60 -13.30 6.97
C ARG A 22 -30.97 -13.39 8.34
N TYR A 23 -29.71 -13.00 8.44
CA TYR A 23 -28.94 -12.98 9.68
C TYR A 23 -28.45 -11.57 9.98
N VAL A 24 -28.79 -11.05 11.16
CA VAL A 24 -28.40 -9.71 11.61
C VAL A 24 -27.47 -9.82 12.79
N ILE A 25 -26.28 -9.23 12.67
CA ILE A 25 -25.24 -9.16 13.70
C ILE A 25 -24.92 -7.69 13.98
N GLU A 26 -24.78 -7.30 15.23
CA GLU A 26 -24.38 -5.96 15.62
C GLU A 26 -23.35 -6.02 16.74
N GLY A 27 -22.14 -5.47 16.49
CA GLY A 27 -21.05 -5.50 17.45
C GLY A 27 -20.64 -6.91 17.88
N GLY A 28 -20.72 -7.88 16.94
CA GLY A 28 -20.40 -9.28 17.20
C GLY A 28 -21.50 -10.08 17.90
N LYS A 29 -22.65 -9.47 18.19
CA LYS A 29 -23.79 -10.14 18.83
C LYS A 29 -24.88 -10.39 17.82
N GLU A 30 -25.40 -11.61 17.81
CA GLU A 30 -26.59 -11.97 17.03
C GLU A 30 -27.78 -11.13 17.51
N LYS A 31 -28.52 -10.56 16.55
CA LYS A 31 -29.77 -9.81 16.79
C LYS A 31 -30.97 -10.58 16.33
N SER A 32 -30.91 -11.16 15.12
CA SER A 32 -31.97 -12.01 14.59
C SER A 32 -31.40 -13.01 13.59
N LEU A 33 -32.10 -14.17 13.49
CA LEU A 33 -31.93 -15.18 12.47
C LEU A 33 -33.33 -15.58 12.02
N GLU A 34 -33.66 -15.28 10.77
CA GLU A 34 -35.01 -15.44 10.22
C GLU A 34 -34.96 -16.21 8.90
N SER A 35 -35.94 -17.09 8.69
CA SER A 35 -36.18 -17.67 7.38
C SER A 35 -36.93 -16.68 6.50
N VAL A 36 -36.43 -16.45 5.28
CA VAL A 36 -36.97 -15.48 4.33
C VAL A 36 -37.01 -16.07 2.94
N SER A 37 -38.00 -15.69 2.15
CA SER A 37 -38.06 -16.09 0.74
C SER A 37 -37.27 -15.09 -0.10
N LEU A 38 -36.17 -15.58 -0.72
CA LEU A 38 -35.27 -14.77 -1.51
C LEU A 38 -34.87 -15.51 -2.79
N PRO A 39 -34.60 -14.79 -3.88
CA PRO A 39 -33.96 -15.40 -5.05
C PRO A 39 -32.57 -15.93 -4.69
N ARG A 40 -32.08 -16.87 -5.50
CA ARG A 40 -30.70 -17.39 -5.32
C ARG A 40 -29.67 -16.27 -5.34
N GLY A 41 -28.82 -16.24 -4.31
CA GLY A 41 -27.77 -15.28 -4.20
C GLY A 41 -27.43 -14.93 -2.76
N THR A 42 -26.52 -13.97 -2.60
CA THR A 42 -26.11 -13.44 -1.28
C THR A 42 -26.10 -11.92 -1.32
N ARG A 43 -26.71 -11.29 -0.31
CA ARG A 43 -26.66 -9.85 -0.07
C ARG A 43 -26.03 -9.58 1.28
N ILE A 44 -25.06 -8.69 1.31
CA ILE A 44 -24.39 -8.26 2.54
C ILE A 44 -24.52 -6.74 2.64
N VAL A 45 -25.07 -6.27 3.76
CA VAL A 45 -25.16 -4.85 4.08
C VAL A 45 -24.33 -4.59 5.32
N VAL A 46 -23.45 -3.62 5.24
CA VAL A 46 -22.60 -3.18 6.38
C VAL A 46 -22.97 -1.73 6.69
N GLU A 47 -23.40 -1.51 7.92
CA GLU A 47 -23.84 -0.20 8.40
C GLU A 47 -23.06 0.20 9.65
N ASN A 48 -22.92 1.50 9.86
CA ASN A 48 -22.33 2.05 11.09
C ASN A 48 -20.95 1.50 11.44
N LEU A 49 -20.06 1.41 10.44
CA LEU A 49 -18.68 0.94 10.65
C LEU A 49 -17.98 1.73 11.76
N PHE A 50 -17.36 1.00 12.71
CA PHE A 50 -16.67 1.53 13.88
C PHE A 50 -17.57 2.30 14.88
N TYR A 51 -18.89 2.06 14.89
CA TYR A 51 -19.78 2.74 15.82
C TYR A 51 -19.42 2.50 17.29
N ASN A 52 -18.88 1.33 17.61
CA ASN A 52 -18.44 0.91 18.93
C ASN A 52 -16.94 1.12 19.19
N LEU A 53 -16.21 1.71 18.24
CA LEU A 53 -14.78 2.04 18.33
C LEU A 53 -14.52 3.51 17.97
N PRO A 54 -14.84 4.47 18.88
CA PRO A 54 -14.74 5.90 18.60
C PRO A 54 -13.34 6.35 18.13
N ALA A 55 -12.28 5.75 18.68
CA ALA A 55 -10.91 6.02 18.26
C ALA A 55 -10.70 5.69 16.78
N ARG A 56 -11.11 4.48 16.32
CA ARG A 56 -10.99 4.10 14.91
C ARG A 56 -11.89 4.93 13.99
N ARG A 57 -13.09 5.29 14.45
CA ARG A 57 -14.00 6.13 13.67
C ARG A 57 -13.41 7.51 13.38
N LYS A 58 -12.61 8.07 14.29
CA LYS A 58 -11.90 9.35 14.07
C LYS A 58 -10.81 9.28 12.99
N PHE A 59 -10.29 8.09 12.66
CA PHE A 59 -9.31 7.91 11.59
C PHE A 59 -9.95 7.81 10.21
N LEU A 60 -11.26 7.59 10.10
CA LEU A 60 -11.95 7.69 8.81
C LEU A 60 -11.86 9.14 8.33
N LYS A 61 -11.49 9.29 7.08
CA LYS A 61 -11.47 10.59 6.42
C LYS A 61 -12.91 11.02 6.06
N ASN A 62 -13.04 12.00 5.18
CA ASN A 62 -14.37 12.39 4.72
C ASN A 62 -14.97 11.29 3.81
N ASP A 63 -16.30 11.29 3.71
CA ASP A 63 -17.08 10.27 2.99
C ASP A 63 -16.65 10.14 1.52
N SER A 64 -16.33 11.28 0.86
CA SER A 64 -15.87 11.29 -0.53
C SER A 64 -14.53 10.57 -0.69
N TYR A 65 -13.61 10.71 0.26
CA TYR A 65 -12.33 10.02 0.22
C TYR A 65 -12.49 8.50 0.40
N GLU A 66 -13.26 8.09 1.43
CA GLU A 66 -13.51 6.67 1.71
C GLU A 66 -14.27 6.01 0.56
N LYS A 67 -15.26 6.70 -0.02
CA LYS A 67 -15.98 6.27 -1.21
C LYS A 67 -15.03 6.03 -2.39
N ASN A 68 -14.17 7.00 -2.71
CA ASN A 68 -13.23 6.87 -3.83
C ASN A 68 -12.22 5.74 -3.59
N LEU A 69 -11.78 5.54 -2.35
CA LEU A 69 -10.91 4.42 -1.98
C LEU A 69 -11.61 3.07 -2.19
N ALA A 70 -12.88 2.95 -1.79
CA ALA A 70 -13.66 1.73 -2.00
C ALA A 70 -13.87 1.43 -3.50
N ILE A 71 -14.17 2.46 -4.31
CA ILE A 71 -14.28 2.35 -5.77
C ILE A 71 -12.95 1.90 -6.38
N ASP A 72 -11.81 2.48 -5.96
CA ASP A 72 -10.48 2.09 -6.44
C ASP A 72 -10.17 0.61 -6.15
N TRP A 73 -10.54 0.13 -4.96
CA TRP A 73 -10.43 -1.29 -4.64
C TRP A 73 -11.33 -2.17 -5.52
N ALA A 74 -12.58 -1.77 -5.74
CA ALA A 74 -13.50 -2.50 -6.61
C ALA A 74 -12.96 -2.57 -8.05
N LYS A 75 -12.40 -1.48 -8.59
CA LYS A 75 -11.72 -1.44 -9.89
C LYS A 75 -10.58 -2.45 -9.97
N LYS A 76 -9.72 -2.50 -8.96
CA LYS A 76 -8.58 -3.44 -8.93
C LYS A 76 -9.04 -4.89 -8.89
N TYR A 77 -10.05 -5.21 -8.08
CA TYR A 77 -10.59 -6.58 -8.07
C TYR A 77 -11.28 -6.95 -9.39
N ALA A 78 -12.00 -6.04 -10.03
CA ALA A 78 -12.58 -6.28 -11.35
C ALA A 78 -11.52 -6.59 -12.41
N LEU A 79 -10.37 -5.91 -12.38
CA LEU A 79 -9.24 -6.17 -13.27
C LEU A 79 -8.55 -7.53 -13.02
N ILE A 80 -8.55 -8.02 -11.79
CA ILE A 80 -7.94 -9.31 -11.43
C ILE A 80 -8.88 -10.49 -11.68
N TYR A 81 -10.19 -10.26 -11.66
CA TYR A 81 -11.24 -11.27 -11.86
C TYR A 81 -12.14 -10.92 -13.06
N PRO A 82 -11.60 -10.88 -14.29
CA PRO A 82 -12.35 -10.45 -15.47
C PRO A 82 -13.52 -11.38 -15.83
N GLU A 83 -13.55 -12.61 -15.30
CA GLU A 83 -14.65 -13.58 -15.45
C GLU A 83 -15.88 -13.23 -14.59
N ILE A 84 -15.74 -12.28 -13.65
CA ILE A 84 -16.85 -11.82 -12.80
C ILE A 84 -17.37 -10.49 -13.36
N SER A 85 -18.68 -10.41 -13.56
CA SER A 85 -19.33 -9.14 -13.87
C SER A 85 -19.51 -8.33 -12.59
N PHE A 86 -18.90 -7.15 -12.55
CA PHE A 86 -19.03 -6.19 -11.46
C PHE A 86 -19.97 -5.07 -11.89
N VAL A 87 -20.94 -4.77 -11.04
CA VAL A 87 -21.75 -3.55 -11.11
C VAL A 87 -21.43 -2.76 -9.85
N VAL A 88 -20.77 -1.61 -10.01
CA VAL A 88 -20.39 -0.76 -8.89
C VAL A 88 -21.13 0.56 -8.99
N SER A 89 -21.90 0.86 -7.95
CA SER A 89 -22.68 2.08 -7.84
C SER A 89 -22.29 2.86 -6.58
N ALA A 90 -22.40 4.16 -6.63
CA ALA A 90 -22.23 5.05 -5.49
C ALA A 90 -23.23 6.21 -5.61
N ASP A 91 -23.86 6.59 -4.50
CA ASP A 91 -24.86 7.67 -4.45
C ASP A 91 -25.95 7.50 -5.54
N GLU A 92 -26.45 6.27 -5.72
CA GLU A 92 -27.47 5.89 -6.70
C GLU A 92 -27.02 5.95 -8.18
N GLU A 93 -25.77 6.31 -8.47
CA GLU A 93 -25.22 6.34 -9.81
C GLU A 93 -24.30 5.14 -10.07
N ASN A 94 -24.39 4.58 -11.27
CA ASN A 94 -23.47 3.54 -11.71
C ASN A 94 -22.11 4.15 -12.05
N ILE A 95 -21.07 3.72 -11.33
CA ILE A 95 -19.70 4.17 -11.55
C ILE A 95 -19.05 3.38 -12.69
N PHE A 96 -19.21 2.06 -12.69
CA PHE A 96 -18.78 1.20 -13.81
C PHE A 96 -19.52 -0.14 -13.80
N VAL A 97 -19.53 -0.78 -14.97
CA VAL A 97 -20.07 -2.13 -15.17
C VAL A 97 -19.10 -2.91 -16.02
N THR A 98 -18.65 -4.09 -15.54
CA THR A 98 -17.75 -4.95 -16.32
C THR A 98 -18.49 -6.13 -16.94
N PRO A 99 -18.04 -6.63 -18.12
CA PRO A 99 -18.78 -7.62 -18.87
C PRO A 99 -18.80 -9.03 -18.22
N GLY A 100 -17.77 -9.38 -17.43
CA GLY A 100 -17.65 -10.73 -16.86
C GLY A 100 -17.37 -11.83 -17.89
N ASN A 101 -16.76 -11.49 -19.01
CA ASN A 101 -16.49 -12.37 -20.14
C ASN A 101 -15.11 -13.07 -20.08
N GLY A 102 -14.31 -12.81 -19.04
CA GLY A 102 -12.98 -13.37 -18.85
C GLY A 102 -11.86 -12.62 -19.60
N ASP A 103 -12.18 -11.59 -20.38
CA ASP A 103 -11.15 -10.79 -21.07
C ASP A 103 -10.77 -9.56 -20.23
N VAL A 104 -9.54 -9.58 -19.71
CA VAL A 104 -8.97 -8.48 -18.92
C VAL A 104 -8.86 -7.18 -19.71
N LYS A 105 -8.71 -7.25 -21.04
CA LYS A 105 -8.65 -6.06 -21.92
C LYS A 105 -9.98 -5.31 -21.88
N ASP A 106 -11.11 -6.01 -22.00
CA ASP A 106 -12.42 -5.37 -22.01
C ASP A 106 -12.72 -4.70 -20.67
N VAL A 107 -12.33 -5.36 -19.57
CA VAL A 107 -12.43 -4.77 -18.23
C VAL A 107 -11.51 -3.55 -18.10
N ALA A 108 -10.27 -3.62 -18.61
CA ALA A 108 -9.32 -2.51 -18.53
C ALA A 108 -9.80 -1.28 -19.32
N ILE A 109 -10.40 -1.48 -20.50
CA ILE A 109 -11.00 -0.39 -21.28
C ILE A 109 -12.13 0.30 -20.50
N VAL A 110 -12.98 -0.47 -19.83
CA VAL A 110 -14.06 0.09 -19.00
C VAL A 110 -13.49 0.87 -17.80
N ILE A 111 -12.47 0.34 -17.12
CA ILE A 111 -11.93 0.92 -15.88
C ILE A 111 -11.09 2.18 -16.15
N PHE A 112 -10.28 2.17 -17.21
CA PHE A 112 -9.35 3.27 -17.52
C PHE A 112 -9.91 4.23 -18.58
N GLU A 113 -11.03 3.88 -19.22
CA GLU A 113 -11.73 4.70 -20.23
C GLU A 113 -10.84 5.12 -21.42
N GLU A 114 -9.89 4.26 -21.76
CA GLU A 114 -8.94 4.55 -22.85
C GLU A 114 -8.67 3.31 -23.72
N PRO A 115 -8.35 3.51 -25.00
CA PRO A 115 -7.98 2.43 -25.90
C PRO A 115 -6.62 1.86 -25.52
N LEU A 116 -6.48 0.53 -25.54
CA LEU A 116 -5.27 -0.19 -25.20
C LEU A 116 -4.66 -0.89 -26.40
N ARG A 117 -3.33 -1.04 -26.38
CA ARG A 117 -2.58 -1.96 -27.26
C ARG A 117 -2.17 -3.19 -26.42
N PRO A 118 -3.04 -4.19 -26.29
CA PRO A 118 -2.85 -5.25 -25.33
C PRO A 118 -1.71 -6.18 -25.70
N VAL A 119 -0.82 -6.40 -24.74
CA VAL A 119 0.14 -7.51 -24.72
C VAL A 119 -0.31 -8.43 -23.61
N TYR A 120 -0.90 -9.56 -23.98
CA TYR A 120 -1.32 -10.54 -22.97
C TYR A 120 -0.09 -11.20 -22.35
N LEU A 121 -0.07 -11.22 -21.03
CA LEU A 121 0.93 -11.89 -20.23
C LEU A 121 0.40 -13.29 -19.89
N ASN A 122 1.13 -14.31 -20.27
CA ASN A 122 0.81 -15.68 -19.93
C ASN A 122 2.11 -16.46 -19.81
N PHE A 123 2.59 -16.60 -18.58
CA PHE A 123 3.84 -17.25 -18.26
C PHE A 123 3.63 -18.37 -17.27
N SER A 124 4.28 -19.53 -17.52
CA SER A 124 4.24 -20.66 -16.61
C SER A 124 5.58 -21.38 -16.61
N ASN A 125 6.29 -21.27 -15.50
CA ASN A 125 7.47 -22.05 -15.17
C ASN A 125 7.32 -22.55 -13.71
N PRO A 126 6.72 -23.73 -13.51
CA PRO A 126 6.41 -24.20 -12.16
C PRO A 126 7.61 -24.12 -11.21
N PRO A 127 7.42 -23.66 -9.97
CA PRO A 127 6.12 -23.41 -9.31
C PRO A 127 5.58 -21.97 -9.48
N ILE A 128 6.17 -21.16 -10.36
CA ILE A 128 5.78 -19.75 -10.61
C ILE A 128 4.99 -19.66 -11.90
N SER A 129 3.87 -18.97 -11.87
CA SER A 129 3.12 -18.60 -13.06
C SER A 129 2.42 -17.26 -12.88
N PHE A 130 2.18 -16.56 -13.97
CA PHE A 130 1.35 -15.35 -13.96
C PHE A 130 0.59 -15.18 -15.25
N ASN A 131 -0.52 -14.47 -15.13
CA ASN A 131 -1.33 -14.05 -16.26
C ASN A 131 -1.74 -12.59 -16.09
N GLY A 132 -2.12 -11.95 -17.18
CA GLY A 132 -2.57 -10.57 -17.17
C GLY A 132 -2.40 -9.85 -18.49
N LEU A 133 -2.23 -8.53 -18.41
CA LEU A 133 -2.15 -7.65 -19.57
C LEU A 133 -1.15 -6.52 -19.30
N LEU A 134 -0.37 -6.18 -20.31
CA LEU A 134 0.46 -4.99 -20.39
C LEU A 134 -0.05 -4.13 -21.56
N ASP A 135 -0.19 -2.81 -21.37
CA ASP A 135 -0.40 -1.92 -22.52
C ASP A 135 0.93 -1.62 -23.21
N GLY A 136 1.03 -1.97 -24.49
CA GLY A 136 2.20 -1.73 -25.35
C GLY A 136 2.21 -0.34 -26.01
N GLY A 137 1.33 0.58 -25.64
CA GLY A 137 1.12 1.83 -26.35
C GLY A 137 1.48 3.11 -25.59
N ARG A 138 1.49 3.09 -24.26
CA ARG A 138 1.67 4.31 -23.44
C ARG A 138 2.43 4.07 -22.16
N LEU A 139 3.19 5.09 -21.73
CA LEU A 139 3.73 5.21 -20.38
C LEU A 139 3.05 6.38 -19.67
N TYR A 140 2.86 6.22 -18.36
CA TYR A 140 2.15 7.17 -17.52
C TYR A 140 3.11 7.83 -16.52
N PRO A 141 2.78 9.02 -16.00
CA PRO A 141 3.63 9.74 -15.07
C PRO A 141 3.58 9.16 -13.65
N ASP A 142 2.63 8.28 -13.35
CA ASP A 142 2.44 7.66 -12.05
C ASP A 142 2.10 6.17 -12.16
N ARG A 143 2.19 5.45 -11.02
CA ARG A 143 1.95 4.00 -10.92
C ARG A 143 0.48 3.62 -10.66
N LYS A 144 -0.48 4.52 -10.88
CA LYS A 144 -1.89 4.24 -10.57
C LYS A 144 -2.49 3.14 -11.45
N ARG A 145 -1.86 2.89 -12.61
CA ARG A 145 -2.28 1.86 -13.57
C ARG A 145 -1.52 0.55 -13.44
N GLU A 146 -0.69 0.43 -12.43
CA GLU A 146 -0.05 -0.83 -12.06
C GLU A 146 -0.92 -1.57 -11.05
N VAL A 147 -1.49 -2.70 -11.48
CA VAL A 147 -2.35 -3.55 -10.66
C VAL A 147 -1.75 -4.94 -10.55
N PHE A 148 -1.32 -5.27 -9.34
CA PHE A 148 -0.74 -6.57 -9.05
C PHE A 148 -1.61 -7.36 -8.09
N ALA A 149 -1.68 -8.67 -8.32
CA ALA A 149 -2.23 -9.62 -7.37
C ALA A 149 -1.27 -10.79 -7.18
N ILE A 150 -1.23 -11.34 -5.98
CA ILE A 150 -0.57 -12.60 -5.67
C ILE A 150 -1.62 -13.57 -5.17
N ASN A 151 -1.74 -14.71 -5.85
CA ASN A 151 -2.76 -15.72 -5.59
C ASN A 151 -4.19 -15.14 -5.54
N GLY A 152 -4.49 -14.19 -6.45
CA GLY A 152 -5.78 -13.50 -6.55
C GLY A 152 -5.98 -12.36 -5.55
N ARG A 153 -5.05 -12.12 -4.66
CA ARG A 153 -5.11 -11.02 -3.70
C ARG A 153 -4.41 -9.79 -4.24
N VAL A 154 -5.12 -8.68 -4.37
CA VAL A 154 -4.54 -7.40 -4.78
C VAL A 154 -3.52 -6.93 -3.75
N VAL A 155 -2.31 -6.62 -4.20
CA VAL A 155 -1.16 -6.23 -3.37
C VAL A 155 -0.35 -5.13 -4.05
N ARG A 156 0.56 -4.50 -3.31
CA ARG A 156 1.51 -3.50 -3.82
C ARG A 156 2.95 -3.93 -3.52
N PRO A 157 3.46 -5.00 -4.11
CA PRO A 157 4.81 -5.47 -3.84
C PRO A 157 5.82 -4.63 -4.63
N TYR A 158 6.74 -3.98 -3.93
CA TYR A 158 7.81 -3.17 -4.54
C TYR A 158 8.61 -3.95 -5.57
N ILE A 159 8.90 -5.22 -5.28
CA ILE A 159 9.67 -6.09 -6.18
C ILE A 159 9.00 -6.28 -7.55
N LEU A 160 7.67 -6.41 -7.61
CA LEU A 160 6.97 -6.54 -8.89
C LEU A 160 6.95 -5.23 -9.67
N GLN A 161 6.82 -4.09 -9.00
CA GLN A 161 6.95 -2.78 -9.64
C GLN A 161 8.33 -2.63 -10.27
N LYS A 162 9.38 -2.90 -9.49
CA LYS A 162 10.76 -2.81 -9.97
C LYS A 162 11.04 -3.73 -11.16
N VAL A 163 10.67 -4.99 -11.10
CA VAL A 163 10.95 -5.95 -12.19
C VAL A 163 10.22 -5.57 -13.48
N VAL A 164 9.00 -5.03 -13.39
CA VAL A 164 8.24 -4.55 -14.55
C VAL A 164 8.94 -3.35 -15.18
N GLU A 165 9.33 -2.37 -14.37
CA GLU A 165 10.06 -1.19 -14.81
C GLU A 165 11.39 -1.57 -15.49
N ASP A 166 12.16 -2.48 -14.87
CA ASP A 166 13.45 -2.96 -15.41
C ASP A 166 13.27 -3.74 -16.73
N ALA A 167 12.21 -4.54 -16.85
CA ALA A 167 11.94 -5.28 -18.08
C ALA A 167 11.54 -4.37 -19.23
N ILE A 168 10.77 -3.32 -18.94
CA ILE A 168 10.27 -2.38 -19.94
C ILE A 168 11.32 -1.34 -20.33
N SER A 169 12.08 -0.80 -19.37
CA SER A 169 13.07 0.26 -19.62
C SER A 169 14.18 -0.17 -20.59
N LYS A 170 14.55 -1.45 -20.58
CA LYS A 170 15.53 -1.98 -21.54
C LYS A 170 15.05 -1.99 -22.99
N ILE A 171 13.75 -1.97 -23.22
CA ILE A 171 13.16 -2.03 -24.56
C ILE A 171 12.83 -0.64 -25.08
N ILE A 172 12.47 0.28 -24.20
CA ILE A 172 11.83 1.54 -24.57
C ILE A 172 12.72 2.75 -24.37
N GLY A 173 13.64 2.70 -23.41
CA GLY A 173 14.55 3.83 -23.10
C GLY A 173 13.88 5.08 -22.51
N ASP A 174 12.55 5.12 -22.44
CA ASP A 174 11.78 6.26 -21.94
C ASP A 174 11.44 6.15 -20.45
N LYS A 175 11.29 7.31 -19.80
CA LYS A 175 10.90 7.39 -18.39
C LYS A 175 9.37 7.40 -18.28
N GLY A 176 8.83 6.49 -17.48
CA GLY A 176 7.40 6.43 -17.17
C GLY A 176 7.00 5.04 -16.67
N PHE A 177 5.73 4.90 -16.28
CA PHE A 177 5.17 3.68 -15.73
C PHE A 177 4.16 3.07 -16.69
N PRO A 178 4.19 1.77 -16.95
CA PRO A 178 3.23 1.13 -17.84
C PRO A 178 1.84 0.98 -17.17
N LEU A 179 0.81 0.79 -17.99
CA LEU A 179 -0.41 0.15 -17.54
C LEU A 179 -0.15 -1.36 -17.56
N ILE A 180 -0.19 -1.97 -16.39
CA ILE A 180 -0.02 -3.42 -16.23
C ILE A 180 -1.01 -3.98 -15.23
N ILE A 181 -1.59 -5.12 -15.57
CA ILE A 181 -2.44 -5.92 -14.72
C ILE A 181 -1.81 -7.30 -14.67
N MET A 182 -1.44 -7.77 -13.49
CA MET A 182 -0.76 -9.06 -13.34
C MET A 182 -1.28 -9.81 -12.11
N ASN A 183 -1.67 -11.06 -12.32
CA ASN A 183 -1.99 -11.99 -11.24
C ASN A 183 -0.90 -13.07 -11.20
N LEU A 184 -0.03 -12.99 -10.20
CA LEU A 184 1.08 -13.89 -9.96
C LEU A 184 0.62 -15.03 -9.05
N LYS A 185 0.89 -16.27 -9.45
CA LYS A 185 0.64 -17.46 -8.64
C LYS A 185 1.94 -17.96 -8.06
N LEU A 186 2.03 -17.99 -6.74
CA LEU A 186 3.18 -18.45 -5.97
C LEU A 186 2.78 -19.53 -4.97
N PRO A 187 3.65 -20.48 -4.68
CA PRO A 187 3.50 -21.39 -3.54
C PRO A 187 3.42 -20.60 -2.23
N LEU A 188 2.67 -21.11 -1.26
CA LEU A 188 2.50 -20.44 0.05
C LEU A 188 3.82 -20.27 0.82
N ASN A 189 4.78 -21.16 0.63
CA ASN A 189 6.11 -21.08 1.23
C ASN A 189 7.02 -20.02 0.59
N PHE A 190 6.59 -19.38 -0.51
CA PHE A 190 7.32 -18.27 -1.14
C PHE A 190 6.86 -16.90 -0.62
N ILE A 191 5.79 -16.87 0.17
CA ILE A 191 5.15 -15.64 0.61
C ILE A 191 4.95 -15.64 2.13
N ASP A 192 5.20 -14.48 2.74
CA ASP A 192 4.76 -14.18 4.10
C ASP A 192 3.67 -13.11 4.05
N VAL A 193 2.49 -13.48 4.53
CA VAL A 193 1.28 -12.62 4.48
C VAL A 193 1.10 -11.84 5.76
N ASN A 194 1.89 -12.11 6.83
CA ASN A 194 1.61 -11.61 8.17
C ASN A 194 2.36 -10.32 8.54
N ILE A 195 2.81 -9.53 7.56
CA ILE A 195 3.71 -8.38 7.79
C ILE A 195 2.94 -7.09 8.15
N HIS A 196 1.71 -6.93 7.70
CA HIS A 196 0.94 -5.69 7.96
C HIS A 196 -0.50 -6.01 8.40
N PRO A 197 -1.06 -5.27 9.40
CA PRO A 197 -2.44 -5.48 9.87
C PRO A 197 -3.48 -5.39 8.75
N ALA A 198 -3.28 -4.50 7.78
CA ALA A 198 -4.14 -4.36 6.60
C ALA A 198 -3.87 -5.42 5.53
N LYS A 199 -2.81 -6.26 5.70
CA LYS A 199 -2.42 -7.32 4.74
C LYS A 199 -2.27 -6.82 3.28
N LEU A 200 -1.91 -5.57 3.08
CA LEU A 200 -1.66 -4.94 1.78
C LEU A 200 -0.24 -5.22 1.26
N GLU A 201 0.66 -5.52 2.18
CA GLU A 201 2.04 -5.88 1.90
C GLU A 201 2.21 -7.39 2.11
N ILE A 202 2.78 -8.03 1.12
CA ILE A 202 3.18 -9.43 1.16
C ILE A 202 4.68 -9.43 0.95
N LYS A 203 5.43 -10.07 1.85
CA LYS A 203 6.85 -10.32 1.64
C LYS A 203 7.02 -11.56 0.80
N ILE A 204 7.75 -11.42 -0.29
CA ILE A 204 8.17 -12.53 -1.12
C ILE A 204 9.50 -13.02 -0.54
N LEU A 205 9.56 -14.28 -0.13
CA LEU A 205 10.75 -14.85 0.50
C LEU A 205 11.82 -15.23 -0.53
N GLU A 206 11.40 -15.65 -1.73
CA GLU A 206 12.26 -16.04 -2.86
C GLU A 206 12.37 -14.90 -3.90
N GLU A 207 12.70 -13.69 -3.44
CA GLU A 207 12.68 -12.48 -4.28
C GLU A 207 13.49 -12.61 -5.56
N GLY A 208 14.73 -13.10 -5.49
CA GLY A 208 15.59 -13.21 -6.66
C GLY A 208 15.04 -14.15 -7.72
N ARG A 209 14.43 -15.27 -7.30
CA ARG A 209 13.80 -16.23 -8.21
C ARG A 209 12.54 -15.64 -8.85
N VAL A 210 11.66 -15.04 -8.04
CA VAL A 210 10.44 -14.39 -8.54
C VAL A 210 10.79 -13.25 -9.48
N TYR A 211 11.79 -12.44 -9.14
CA TYR A 211 12.29 -11.37 -10.01
C TYR A 211 12.70 -11.92 -11.39
N SER A 212 13.56 -12.94 -11.42
CA SER A 212 14.08 -13.51 -12.67
C SER A 212 12.97 -14.10 -13.54
N GLU A 213 12.05 -14.85 -12.95
CA GLU A 213 10.94 -15.48 -13.68
C GLU A 213 9.95 -14.44 -14.24
N VAL A 214 9.60 -13.44 -13.44
CA VAL A 214 8.70 -12.35 -13.89
C VAL A 214 9.36 -11.51 -14.96
N TYR A 215 10.66 -11.17 -14.79
CA TYR A 215 11.44 -10.46 -15.81
C TYR A 215 11.44 -11.21 -17.14
N ASN A 216 11.81 -12.48 -17.12
CA ASN A 216 11.87 -13.31 -18.33
C ASN A 216 10.50 -13.43 -19.01
N GLY A 217 9.45 -13.67 -18.24
CA GLY A 217 8.10 -13.81 -18.78
C GLY A 217 7.56 -12.53 -19.39
N ILE A 218 7.85 -11.35 -18.81
CA ILE A 218 7.51 -10.06 -19.42
C ILE A 218 8.34 -9.84 -20.67
N TYR A 219 9.66 -10.05 -20.60
CA TYR A 219 10.56 -9.87 -21.72
C TYR A 219 10.15 -10.73 -22.93
N GLU A 220 9.84 -12.01 -22.73
CA GLU A 220 9.34 -12.89 -23.78
C GLU A 220 7.97 -12.45 -24.33
N ALA A 221 7.08 -11.93 -23.49
CA ALA A 221 5.78 -11.46 -23.92
C ALA A 221 5.85 -10.23 -24.85
N ILE A 222 6.88 -9.37 -24.66
CA ILE A 222 7.07 -8.13 -25.42
C ILE A 222 8.07 -8.28 -26.58
N ARG A 223 8.92 -9.30 -26.53
CA ARG A 223 9.92 -9.55 -27.57
C ARG A 223 9.26 -9.78 -28.93
N GLY A 224 9.71 -9.04 -29.95
CA GLY A 224 9.21 -9.17 -31.32
C GLY A 224 7.83 -8.57 -31.59
N LYS A 225 7.23 -7.90 -30.63
CA LYS A 225 6.01 -7.12 -30.84
C LYS A 225 6.37 -5.68 -31.18
N ASP A 226 5.61 -5.07 -32.09
CA ASP A 226 5.75 -3.64 -32.40
C ASP A 226 5.19 -2.80 -31.23
N ILE A 227 6.04 -2.61 -30.22
CA ILE A 227 5.74 -1.83 -29.02
C ILE A 227 6.35 -0.46 -29.22
N SER A 228 5.54 0.51 -29.57
CA SER A 228 5.93 1.92 -29.65
C SER A 228 5.21 2.69 -28.55
N TYR A 229 5.91 3.00 -27.45
CA TYR A 229 5.35 3.86 -26.41
C TYR A 229 5.39 5.32 -26.85
N LYS A 230 4.25 5.97 -26.78
CA LYS A 230 4.18 7.43 -26.83
C LYS A 230 4.12 7.90 -25.38
N THR A 231 5.07 8.72 -24.99
CA THR A 231 4.96 9.50 -23.74
C THR A 231 3.71 10.34 -23.87
N SER A 232 2.76 10.21 -22.96
CA SER A 232 1.59 11.09 -22.97
C SER A 232 2.10 12.50 -22.72
N ASP A 233 2.09 13.32 -23.77
CA ASP A 233 2.29 14.74 -23.61
C ASP A 233 1.32 15.20 -22.53
N ARG A 234 1.88 15.79 -21.49
CA ARG A 234 1.07 16.55 -20.54
C ARG A 234 0.43 17.67 -21.36
N GLU A 235 -0.79 17.47 -21.82
CA GLU A 235 -1.65 18.63 -22.01
C GLU A 235 -1.69 19.31 -20.65
N LYS A 236 -0.89 20.36 -20.52
CA LYS A 236 -1.06 21.29 -19.42
C LYS A 236 -2.52 21.69 -19.51
N PRO A 237 -3.32 21.48 -18.46
CA PRO A 237 -4.64 22.08 -18.46
C PRO A 237 -4.39 23.58 -18.67
N VAL A 238 -4.84 24.11 -19.77
CA VAL A 238 -4.94 25.55 -19.99
C VAL A 238 -6.01 25.97 -18.98
N MET A 239 -5.56 26.36 -17.80
CA MET A 239 -6.38 27.07 -16.84
C MET A 239 -6.63 28.42 -17.50
N GLU A 240 -7.77 28.59 -18.17
CA GLU A 240 -8.35 29.90 -18.37
C GLU A 240 -8.54 30.51 -16.98
N ILE A 241 -7.63 31.41 -16.64
CA ILE A 241 -7.78 32.27 -15.46
C ILE A 241 -8.96 33.18 -15.78
N ARG A 242 -10.17 32.75 -15.40
CA ARG A 242 -11.28 33.70 -15.24
C ARG A 242 -10.95 34.44 -13.95
N GLU A 243 -10.59 35.72 -14.13
CA GLU A 243 -10.51 36.68 -13.04
C GLU A 243 -11.85 36.69 -12.29
N ALA A 244 -11.88 36.12 -11.12
CA ALA A 244 -12.94 36.29 -10.17
C ALA A 244 -12.66 37.55 -9.33
N PRO A 245 -13.68 38.36 -9.02
CA PRO A 245 -13.47 39.64 -8.34
C PRO A 245 -12.96 39.45 -6.92
N ALA A 246 -11.97 40.28 -6.60
CA ALA A 246 -11.40 40.40 -5.27
C ALA A 246 -12.48 40.71 -4.23
N THR A 247 -12.64 39.82 -3.25
CA THR A 247 -12.88 40.14 -1.83
C THR A 247 -13.17 38.82 -1.10
N ILE A 248 -12.15 38.20 -0.54
CA ILE A 248 -12.31 37.24 0.55
C ILE A 248 -11.33 37.68 1.63
N GLU A 249 -11.90 38.11 2.74
CA GLU A 249 -11.20 38.40 3.98
C GLU A 249 -10.34 37.20 4.38
N ARG A 250 -9.06 37.48 4.68
CA ARG A 250 -8.14 36.52 5.26
C ARG A 250 -8.61 36.22 6.68
N GLU A 251 -9.29 35.10 6.87
CA GLU A 251 -9.28 34.43 8.16
C GLU A 251 -7.91 33.79 8.36
N GLU A 252 -7.26 34.19 9.44
CA GLU A 252 -6.00 33.61 9.90
C GLU A 252 -6.20 32.12 10.12
N ILE A 253 -5.60 31.32 9.24
CA ILE A 253 -5.46 29.87 9.46
C ILE A 253 -4.43 29.73 10.58
N GLY A 254 -4.95 29.49 11.77
CA GLY A 254 -4.13 29.17 12.93
C GLY A 254 -3.20 27.99 12.61
N SER A 255 -1.93 28.19 12.94
CA SER A 255 -0.90 27.18 12.89
C SER A 255 -1.38 25.93 13.65
N TYR A 256 -1.75 24.87 12.94
CA TYR A 256 -1.89 23.57 13.54
C TYR A 256 -0.46 23.04 13.80
N GLU A 257 0.07 23.30 14.98
CA GLU A 257 1.11 22.49 15.53
C GLU A 257 0.61 21.03 15.51
N GLN A 258 1.20 20.21 14.68
CA GLN A 258 1.14 18.77 14.86
C GLN A 258 1.80 18.48 16.20
N LYS A 259 0.99 18.49 17.25
CA LYS A 259 1.35 17.83 18.49
C LYS A 259 1.51 16.37 18.14
N ILE A 260 2.75 15.94 17.99
CA ILE A 260 3.10 14.54 18.15
C ILE A 260 2.53 14.20 19.53
N LEU A 261 1.47 13.39 19.56
CA LEU A 261 1.00 12.78 20.78
C LEU A 261 2.09 11.79 21.18
N ILE A 262 3.13 12.30 21.84
CA ILE A 262 3.88 11.53 22.81
C ILE A 262 2.79 11.05 23.76
N PRO A 263 2.58 9.75 23.96
CA PRO A 263 1.68 9.28 25.01
C PRO A 263 2.08 10.05 26.25
N GLU A 264 1.13 10.76 26.88
CA GLU A 264 1.37 11.32 28.21
C GLU A 264 2.08 10.27 29.02
N GLU A 265 3.21 10.64 29.61
CA GLU A 265 3.90 9.82 30.56
C GLU A 265 2.84 9.25 31.49
N VAL A 266 2.60 7.95 31.33
CA VAL A 266 1.89 7.19 32.34
C VAL A 266 2.73 7.42 33.58
N LYS A 267 2.22 8.23 34.50
CA LYS A 267 2.87 8.43 35.78
C LYS A 267 3.15 7.05 36.34
N ASP A 268 4.43 6.74 36.46
CA ASP A 268 4.96 5.56 37.12
C ASP A 268 4.43 5.48 38.58
N GLU A 269 3.28 4.89 38.70
CA GLU A 269 2.83 4.36 39.97
C GLU A 269 2.46 2.87 39.77
N GLU A 270 3.49 2.09 39.55
CA GLU A 270 3.70 0.66 39.77
C GLU A 270 4.81 0.23 38.82
N GLY A 271 6.03 0.19 39.35
CA GLY A 271 7.21 -0.18 38.61
C GLY A 271 6.99 -1.49 37.85
N ILE A 272 7.37 -1.53 36.57
CA ILE A 272 7.44 -2.76 35.80
C ILE A 272 8.40 -3.67 36.58
N PHE A 273 7.85 -4.72 37.21
CA PHE A 273 8.65 -5.73 37.88
C PHE A 273 9.60 -6.36 36.84
N PRO A 274 10.82 -6.81 37.28
CA PRO A 274 11.76 -7.41 36.35
C PRO A 274 11.08 -8.53 35.55
N LEU A 275 11.15 -8.43 34.24
CA LEU A 275 10.60 -9.43 33.32
C LEU A 275 11.66 -10.49 33.08
N GLU A 276 11.33 -11.76 33.34
CA GLU A 276 12.20 -12.89 33.03
C GLU A 276 11.73 -13.55 31.73
N PRO A 277 12.55 -13.58 30.65
CA PRO A 277 12.18 -14.23 29.43
C PRO A 277 12.15 -15.75 29.60
N VAL A 278 11.04 -16.39 29.28
CA VAL A 278 10.85 -17.83 29.41
C VAL A 278 10.74 -18.54 28.06
N GLY A 279 10.54 -17.82 26.97
CA GLY A 279 10.45 -18.40 25.63
C GLY A 279 10.14 -17.39 24.56
N GLN A 280 10.09 -17.89 23.31
CA GLN A 280 9.75 -17.10 22.14
C GLN A 280 8.60 -17.79 21.38
N TYR A 281 7.64 -17.03 20.92
CA TYR A 281 6.53 -17.51 20.12
C TYR A 281 6.59 -16.90 18.71
N MET A 282 6.56 -17.76 17.69
CA MET A 282 6.58 -17.42 16.27
C MET A 282 7.73 -16.49 15.84
N ASN A 283 8.86 -16.48 16.50
CA ASN A 283 9.98 -15.54 16.25
C ASN A 283 9.58 -14.06 16.30
N THR A 284 8.41 -13.74 16.84
CA THR A 284 7.85 -12.38 16.90
C THR A 284 7.68 -11.90 18.33
N PHE A 285 7.21 -12.78 19.23
CA PHE A 285 6.92 -12.41 20.61
C PHE A 285 7.87 -13.10 21.58
N ILE A 286 8.40 -12.33 22.53
CA ILE A 286 9.10 -12.86 23.71
C ILE A 286 8.07 -13.05 24.81
N ILE A 287 7.96 -14.26 25.32
CA ILE A 287 7.12 -14.57 26.49
C ILE A 287 7.97 -14.33 27.73
N CYS A 288 7.51 -13.42 28.58
CA CYS A 288 8.16 -13.09 29.82
C CYS A 288 7.23 -13.39 31.00
N THR A 289 7.82 -13.73 32.14
CA THR A 289 7.10 -13.85 33.41
C THR A 289 7.56 -12.76 34.39
N SER A 290 6.67 -12.38 35.26
CA SER A 290 6.93 -11.50 36.37
C SER A 290 6.07 -11.94 37.57
N SER A 291 6.30 -11.36 38.72
CA SER A 291 5.48 -11.61 39.92
C SER A 291 3.98 -11.36 39.72
N ASN A 292 3.62 -10.51 38.74
CA ASN A 292 2.23 -10.09 38.50
C ASN A 292 1.57 -10.82 37.31
N GLY A 293 2.28 -11.69 36.57
CA GLY A 293 1.67 -12.42 35.47
C GLY A 293 2.62 -12.75 34.33
N ILE A 294 2.01 -13.05 33.16
CA ILE A 294 2.70 -13.36 31.93
C ILE A 294 2.58 -12.16 31.01
N TYR A 295 3.69 -11.77 30.40
CA TYR A 295 3.80 -10.66 29.46
C TYR A 295 4.22 -11.18 28.09
N LEU A 296 3.59 -10.66 27.05
CA LEU A 296 3.98 -10.87 25.66
C LEU A 296 4.61 -9.59 25.15
N VAL A 297 5.89 -9.62 24.89
CA VAL A 297 6.66 -8.48 24.37
C VAL A 297 6.85 -8.68 22.88
N ASP A 298 6.36 -7.75 22.06
CA ASP A 298 6.68 -7.75 20.62
C ASP A 298 8.16 -7.43 20.44
N GLN A 299 8.90 -8.41 19.92
CA GLN A 299 10.36 -8.31 19.76
C GLN A 299 10.76 -7.17 18.82
N HIS A 300 9.95 -6.92 17.78
CA HIS A 300 10.25 -5.88 16.79
C HIS A 300 10.09 -4.49 17.38
N VAL A 301 8.96 -4.26 18.04
CA VAL A 301 8.67 -3.00 18.72
C VAL A 301 9.66 -2.73 19.87
N ALA A 302 10.00 -3.76 20.65
CA ALA A 302 11.00 -3.63 21.71
C ALA A 302 12.38 -3.31 21.15
N HIS A 303 12.79 -3.95 20.05
CA HIS A 303 14.07 -3.69 19.41
C HIS A 303 14.12 -2.29 18.80
N GLU A 304 13.06 -1.85 18.13
CA GLU A 304 12.95 -0.47 17.63
C GLU A 304 13.07 0.55 18.75
N ARG A 305 12.43 0.29 19.91
CA ARG A 305 12.53 1.18 21.07
C ARG A 305 13.94 1.23 21.64
N VAL A 306 14.59 0.08 21.80
CA VAL A 306 16.00 0.01 22.28
C VAL A 306 16.94 0.74 21.31
N LEU A 307 16.74 0.57 19.99
CA LEU A 307 17.51 1.32 18.99
C LEU A 307 17.26 2.81 19.10
N PHE A 308 15.99 3.22 19.20
CA PHE A 308 15.62 4.63 19.33
C PHE A 308 16.26 5.29 20.56
N ASP A 309 16.20 4.63 21.72
CA ASP A 309 16.81 5.13 22.95
C ASP A 309 18.35 5.14 22.85
N SER A 310 18.94 4.15 22.17
CA SER A 310 20.38 4.09 21.91
C SER A 310 20.86 5.18 20.96
N PHE A 311 20.07 5.53 19.93
CA PHE A 311 20.40 6.61 18.99
C PHE A 311 20.40 8.00 19.62
N GLY A 312 19.64 8.22 20.71
CA GLY A 312 19.66 9.48 21.45
C GLY A 312 20.97 9.75 22.20
N GLU A 313 21.76 8.71 22.48
CA GLU A 313 23.02 8.80 23.25
C GLU A 313 24.30 8.62 22.42
N ILE A 314 24.20 8.06 21.20
CA ILE A 314 25.37 7.73 20.38
C ILE A 314 25.62 8.82 19.32
N LYS A 315 26.58 9.68 19.54
CA LYS A 315 27.25 10.36 18.44
C LYS A 315 28.07 9.32 17.67
N GLY A 316 27.59 8.91 16.51
CA GLY A 316 28.34 8.00 15.66
C GLY A 316 29.71 8.59 15.29
N ILE A 317 30.75 7.77 15.31
CA ILE A 317 32.06 8.16 14.75
C ILE A 317 31.85 8.25 13.23
N PRO A 318 32.09 9.41 12.59
CA PRO A 318 31.88 9.53 11.15
C PRO A 318 32.89 8.63 10.40
N GLN A 319 32.34 7.80 9.49
CA GLN A 319 33.11 6.99 8.57
C GLN A 319 33.02 7.60 7.18
N PHE A 320 34.13 8.03 6.61
CA PHE A 320 34.17 8.64 5.29
C PHE A 320 33.79 7.63 4.19
N LEU A 321 32.97 8.07 3.28
CA LEU A 321 32.64 7.34 2.07
C LEU A 321 33.82 7.43 1.10
N LEU A 322 34.05 6.38 0.31
CA LEU A 322 35.07 6.38 -0.76
C LEU A 322 34.76 7.44 -1.83
N GLU A 323 33.47 7.67 -2.09
CA GLU A 323 32.97 8.72 -2.98
C GLU A 323 31.82 9.43 -2.29
N PRO A 324 31.78 10.79 -2.30
CA PRO A 324 30.66 11.54 -1.76
C PRO A 324 29.36 11.20 -2.51
N ARG A 325 28.25 11.07 -1.78
CA ARG A 325 26.91 10.87 -2.36
C ARG A 325 26.16 12.17 -2.47
N TYR A 326 25.57 12.42 -3.62
CA TYR A 326 24.73 13.58 -3.88
C TYR A 326 23.27 13.19 -3.84
N ILE A 327 22.49 13.88 -3.01
CA ILE A 327 21.05 13.64 -2.83
C ILE A 327 20.31 14.90 -3.30
N GLU A 328 19.45 14.76 -4.30
CA GLU A 328 18.57 15.85 -4.72
C GLU A 328 17.32 15.88 -3.83
N VAL A 329 17.07 17.06 -3.25
CA VAL A 329 15.90 17.31 -2.42
C VAL A 329 14.80 17.96 -3.27
N SER A 330 13.57 17.48 -3.12
CA SER A 330 12.42 18.07 -3.81
C SER A 330 12.26 19.55 -3.46
N SER A 331 11.91 20.36 -4.45
CA SER A 331 11.71 21.83 -4.28
C SER A 331 10.73 22.21 -3.17
N ALA A 332 9.77 21.32 -2.86
CA ALA A 332 8.84 21.50 -1.74
C ALA A 332 9.52 21.49 -0.35
N ASN A 333 10.76 20.99 -0.26
CA ASN A 333 11.48 20.81 1.01
C ASN A 333 12.73 21.69 1.12
N TYR A 334 12.94 22.63 0.20
CA TYR A 334 14.16 23.46 0.22
C TYR A 334 14.33 24.29 1.50
N GLU A 335 13.24 24.75 2.09
CA GLU A 335 13.28 25.51 3.34
C GLU A 335 13.72 24.66 4.55
N LEU A 336 13.65 23.33 4.43
CA LEU A 336 14.01 22.38 5.48
C LEU A 336 15.42 21.82 5.33
N ILE A 337 16.13 22.12 4.23
CA ILE A 337 17.44 21.52 3.93
C ILE A 337 18.46 21.82 5.05
N GLU A 338 18.52 23.07 5.52
CA GLU A 338 19.45 23.45 6.59
C GLU A 338 19.15 22.69 7.88
N LEU A 339 17.88 22.53 8.22
CA LEU A 339 17.46 21.78 9.40
C LEU A 339 17.82 20.30 9.27
N ILE A 340 17.59 19.72 8.09
CA ILE A 340 17.92 18.31 7.81
C ILE A 340 19.43 18.09 7.93
N VAL A 341 20.25 18.92 7.29
CA VAL A 341 21.71 18.81 7.33
C VAL A 341 22.24 18.99 8.76
N ASN A 342 21.71 19.95 9.51
CA ASN A 342 22.09 20.15 10.89
C ASN A 342 21.76 18.95 11.78
N ASN A 343 20.58 18.35 11.62
CA ASN A 343 20.18 17.18 12.38
C ASN A 343 21.01 15.94 12.00
N LEU A 344 21.29 15.74 10.72
CA LEU A 344 22.16 14.65 10.27
C LEU A 344 23.58 14.77 10.85
N ASN A 345 24.15 15.98 10.84
CA ASN A 345 25.48 16.21 11.39
C ASN A 345 25.52 16.00 12.91
N GLN A 346 24.41 16.23 13.63
CA GLN A 346 24.36 15.97 15.09
C GLN A 346 24.44 14.48 15.42
N ILE A 347 23.93 13.60 14.57
CA ILE A 347 23.94 12.15 14.77
C ILE A 347 25.15 11.44 14.16
N GLY A 348 26.11 12.20 13.58
CA GLY A 348 27.41 11.70 13.12
C GLY A 348 27.53 11.48 11.61
N PHE A 349 26.66 12.06 10.80
CA PHE A 349 26.93 12.24 9.38
C PHE A 349 27.89 13.43 9.17
N GLU A 350 28.57 13.48 8.03
CA GLU A 350 29.14 14.70 7.48
C GLU A 350 28.42 15.07 6.19
N CYS A 351 27.50 16.02 6.31
CA CYS A 351 26.67 16.50 5.21
C CYS A 351 26.84 17.99 5.03
N ASP A 352 26.87 18.43 3.76
CA ASP A 352 26.87 19.83 3.36
C ASP A 352 25.77 20.10 2.34
N ILE A 353 25.35 21.37 2.28
CA ILE A 353 24.41 21.81 1.24
C ILE A 353 25.19 21.97 -0.08
N SER A 354 24.74 21.37 -1.14
CA SER A 354 25.33 21.44 -2.48
C SER A 354 24.37 22.10 -3.47
N GLY A 355 24.53 23.40 -3.68
CA GLY A 355 23.68 24.15 -4.61
C GLY A 355 22.20 24.28 -4.17
N PRO A 356 21.34 24.84 -5.02
CA PRO A 356 19.94 25.01 -4.70
C PRO A 356 19.21 23.64 -4.78
N GLY A 357 19.07 22.98 -3.62
CA GLY A 357 18.26 21.76 -3.50
C GLY A 357 19.04 20.46 -3.45
N GLY A 358 20.33 20.45 -3.20
CA GLY A 358 21.12 19.23 -3.04
C GLY A 358 21.79 19.14 -1.67
N ILE A 359 21.98 17.90 -1.22
CA ILE A 359 22.80 17.56 -0.05
C ILE A 359 23.93 16.65 -0.52
N VAL A 360 25.16 16.95 -0.12
CA VAL A 360 26.30 16.06 -0.30
C VAL A 360 26.61 15.38 1.03
N VAL A 361 26.66 14.05 1.01
CA VAL A 361 27.03 13.22 2.16
C VAL A 361 28.44 12.71 1.95
N ARG A 362 29.38 13.05 2.87
CA ARG A 362 30.80 12.66 2.81
C ARG A 362 31.13 11.55 3.79
N ALA A 363 30.47 11.54 4.95
CA ALA A 363 30.65 10.50 5.93
C ALA A 363 29.32 10.09 6.54
N ILE A 364 29.26 8.84 6.96
CA ILE A 364 28.12 8.25 7.64
C ILE A 364 28.53 7.79 9.04
N PRO A 365 27.59 7.71 10.00
CA PRO A 365 27.88 7.13 11.30
C PRO A 365 28.32 5.66 11.17
N SER A 366 29.33 5.27 11.95
CA SER A 366 29.93 3.93 11.89
C SER A 366 28.96 2.77 12.14
N PHE A 367 27.82 3.02 12.79
CA PHE A 367 26.77 2.02 13.02
C PHE A 367 25.90 1.74 11.78
N LEU A 368 26.01 2.56 10.72
CA LEU A 368 25.31 2.36 9.43
C LEU A 368 26.18 1.67 8.38
N LYS A 369 27.29 1.07 8.79
CA LYS A 369 28.30 0.49 7.88
C LYS A 369 27.78 -0.56 6.89
N ASP A 370 26.69 -1.25 7.25
CA ASP A 370 26.11 -2.33 6.46
C ASP A 370 24.79 -1.94 5.78
N VAL A 371 24.45 -0.65 5.76
CA VAL A 371 23.25 -0.14 5.09
C VAL A 371 23.63 0.35 3.70
N ASP A 372 22.97 -0.16 2.69
CA ASP A 372 23.10 0.32 1.30
C ASP A 372 22.44 1.70 1.19
N ILE A 373 23.24 2.74 0.91
CA ILE A 373 22.84 4.16 0.91
C ILE A 373 22.69 4.65 -0.53
#